data_68231b54e1e49cc2775b3bc8553fd6e7
#
_entry.id   68231b54e1e49cc2775b3bc8553fd6e7
#
_cell.length_a   1.000
_cell.length_b   1.000
_cell.length_c   1.000
_cell.angle_alpha   90.00
_cell.angle_beta   90.00
_cell.angle_gamma   90.00
#
_symmetry.space_group_name_H-M   'P 1'
#
loop_
_entity.id
_entity.type
_entity.pdbx_description
1 polymer ?
#
loop_
_entity_poly.entity_id
_entity_poly.type
_entity_poly.pdbx_seq_one_letter_code
_entity_poly.pdbx_strand_id
1 'polypeptide(L)'
;MAKYKKFLFIIFIIFFSFQMFSCSDNEQKHICEDNLTEWDWDKEYACETVGTKVRTCTVCKKVIYSENVEIHHEFETVVIDATCEENGKIKDICKRCDLVNETTIPATGHDYTKLVITTDGGKDGISRRNCMCEHCDKIIAREKFANNGYFAHGKLSVKGADLVDKDGEKFQLYGLSTHGLQWYGRVVNFENFKALQTNFGLNIIRLAMYTDENGYCSGGEKQKQNMLTLVERGIEAATELGLYVIVDWHMVGAENPNDKNPRYYMNEAKEFFSYISEKYKDYDNILYEIMNEPNGATTWYDCKYYAEQVIPCIRANTDAIILVGNPKWTADLNSVMNNPLKGFDNIMYTYHFYAADHPFNSQVPTAYKKGFPVFISEFGMMKSSGDGALDTNAGEFWINKLDSMNISYVAWNI
;
A
#
# COMPACT_ATOMS: atom_id res chain seq x y z
N MET A 1 18.77 20.68 -2.27
CA MET A 1 19.37 21.80 -3.07
C MET A 1 20.88 21.79 -2.80
N ALA A 2 21.64 21.21 -3.67
CA ALA A 2 23.11 21.11 -3.55
C ALA A 2 23.77 22.41 -4.04
N LYS A 3 24.51 23.07 -3.16
CA LYS A 3 25.33 24.24 -3.52
C LYS A 3 26.71 23.76 -3.97
N TYR A 4 26.99 23.88 -5.25
CA TYR A 4 28.34 23.73 -5.80
C TYR A 4 29.21 24.93 -5.34
N LYS A 5 30.27 24.66 -4.60
CA LYS A 5 31.37 25.63 -4.40
C LYS A 5 32.37 25.48 -5.55
N LYS A 6 32.50 26.54 -6.36
CA LYS A 6 33.55 26.67 -7.35
C LYS A 6 34.90 26.88 -6.64
N PHE A 7 35.84 26.00 -6.89
CA PHE A 7 37.24 26.23 -6.56
C PHE A 7 37.86 27.10 -7.62
N LEU A 8 38.41 28.23 -7.17
CA LEU A 8 39.15 29.17 -8.00
C LEU A 8 40.62 28.71 -8.04
N PHE A 9 41.09 28.28 -9.20
CA PHE A 9 42.54 28.04 -9.41
C PHE A 9 43.24 29.38 -9.56
N ILE A 10 44.13 29.74 -8.64
CA ILE A 10 45.07 30.87 -8.78
C ILE A 10 46.35 30.28 -9.32
N ILE A 11 46.65 30.62 -10.58
CA ILE A 11 47.94 30.29 -11.20
C ILE A 11 48.92 31.38 -10.79
N PHE A 12 49.90 31.03 -9.99
CA PHE A 12 51.06 31.88 -9.74
C PHE A 12 52.12 31.61 -10.82
N ILE A 13 52.40 32.67 -11.62
CA ILE A 13 53.48 32.64 -12.58
C ILE A 13 54.74 33.03 -11.81
N ILE A 14 55.66 32.11 -11.67
CA ILE A 14 57.00 32.36 -11.09
C ILE A 14 58.00 32.57 -12.22
N PHE A 15 58.67 33.72 -12.16
CA PHE A 15 59.76 34.10 -13.08
C PHE A 15 60.93 33.13 -12.99
N PHE A 16 61.33 32.52 -14.10
CA PHE A 16 62.54 31.77 -14.27
C PHE A 16 63.75 32.70 -14.49
N SER A 17 64.71 32.69 -13.62
CA SER A 17 66.05 33.23 -13.90
C SER A 17 66.92 32.12 -14.50
N PHE A 18 67.24 32.28 -15.79
CA PHE A 18 68.17 31.42 -16.48
C PHE A 18 69.61 31.71 -16.01
N GLN A 19 70.23 30.78 -15.27
CA GLN A 19 71.67 30.74 -15.11
C GLN A 19 72.23 29.52 -15.81
N MET A 20 73.01 29.74 -16.89
CA MET A 20 73.73 28.65 -17.54
C MET A 20 74.91 28.19 -16.68
N PHE A 21 74.83 26.97 -16.19
CA PHE A 21 75.97 26.34 -15.47
C PHE A 21 76.76 25.45 -16.43
N SER A 22 78.01 25.80 -16.66
CA SER A 22 79.03 24.98 -17.30
C SER A 22 79.76 24.17 -16.25
N CYS A 23 79.73 22.85 -16.31
CA CYS A 23 80.53 21.95 -15.50
C CYS A 23 81.90 21.72 -16.12
N SER A 24 82.97 22.06 -15.39
CA SER A 24 84.36 21.71 -15.73
C SER A 24 84.92 20.81 -14.61
N ASP A 25 84.94 19.52 -14.82
CA ASP A 25 85.78 18.57 -14.16
C ASP A 25 86.23 17.50 -15.19
N ASN A 26 87.48 17.10 -15.12
CA ASN A 26 88.23 16.35 -16.12
C ASN A 26 87.52 15.14 -16.71
N GLU A 27 87.55 15.09 -18.04
CA GLU A 27 87.21 13.97 -18.91
C GLU A 27 85.72 13.95 -19.44
N GLN A 28 85.58 14.55 -20.56
CA GLN A 28 84.43 14.70 -21.42
C GLN A 28 83.51 15.88 -21.13
N LYS A 29 83.61 16.93 -21.98
CA LYS A 29 82.65 18.03 -22.02
C LYS A 29 81.30 17.48 -22.41
N HIS A 30 80.36 17.55 -21.52
CA HIS A 30 78.94 17.26 -21.81
C HIS A 30 78.01 18.47 -21.49
N ILE A 31 76.92 18.57 -22.13
CA ILE A 31 75.89 19.56 -21.81
C ILE A 31 74.94 18.95 -20.79
N CYS A 32 74.88 19.50 -19.59
CA CYS A 32 74.07 18.95 -18.48
C CYS A 32 72.58 18.95 -18.80
N GLU A 33 72.09 19.96 -19.59
CA GLU A 33 70.67 20.07 -19.95
C GLU A 33 70.18 18.94 -20.85
N ASP A 34 71.06 18.31 -21.63
CA ASP A 34 70.72 17.16 -22.50
C ASP A 34 70.69 15.83 -21.76
N ASN A 35 71.09 15.81 -20.47
CA ASN A 35 71.29 14.60 -19.68
C ASN A 35 70.65 14.73 -18.28
N LEU A 36 69.40 15.21 -18.21
CA LEU A 36 68.68 15.40 -16.95
C LEU A 36 67.84 14.18 -16.55
N THR A 37 67.77 13.93 -15.24
CA THR A 37 66.78 13.00 -14.66
C THR A 37 65.36 13.56 -14.83
N GLU A 38 64.36 12.75 -14.67
CA GLU A 38 63.04 13.23 -14.31
C GLU A 38 63.08 14.00 -12.98
N TRP A 39 62.02 14.75 -12.67
CA TRP A 39 61.90 15.42 -11.40
C TRP A 39 61.81 14.39 -10.26
N ASP A 40 62.70 14.49 -9.29
CA ASP A 40 62.72 13.65 -8.13
C ASP A 40 62.85 14.46 -6.84
N TRP A 41 62.43 13.90 -5.71
CA TRP A 41 62.59 14.61 -4.45
C TRP A 41 64.05 14.60 -3.97
N ASP A 42 64.52 15.74 -3.48
CA ASP A 42 65.88 15.85 -2.93
C ASP A 42 66.00 14.99 -1.65
N LYS A 43 64.93 14.90 -0.87
CA LYS A 43 64.78 14.05 0.32
C LYS A 43 63.32 13.79 0.61
N GLU A 44 63.06 12.86 1.52
CA GLU A 44 61.72 12.58 2.02
C GLU A 44 61.20 13.73 2.89
N TYR A 45 59.96 14.21 2.63
CA TYR A 45 59.34 15.35 3.32
C TYR A 45 58.05 14.95 4.03
N ALA A 46 57.77 15.61 5.15
CA ALA A 46 56.52 15.48 5.86
C ALA A 46 55.41 16.31 5.17
N CYS A 47 54.14 15.93 5.40
CA CYS A 47 53.00 16.77 5.00
C CYS A 47 53.05 18.15 5.66
N GLU A 48 52.41 19.12 5.03
CA GLU A 48 52.37 20.55 5.45
C GLU A 48 53.76 21.19 5.53
N THR A 49 54.75 20.71 4.75
CA THR A 49 56.05 21.29 4.60
C THR A 49 56.32 21.69 3.14
N VAL A 50 57.34 22.53 2.92
CA VAL A 50 57.86 22.83 1.60
C VAL A 50 58.98 21.85 1.28
N GLY A 51 58.76 21.02 0.28
CA GLY A 51 59.76 20.10 -0.24
C GLY A 51 60.47 20.69 -1.45
N THR A 52 61.61 20.13 -1.81
CA THR A 52 62.36 20.55 -3.02
C THR A 52 62.44 19.35 -3.98
N LYS A 53 61.90 19.51 -5.17
CA LYS A 53 62.18 18.62 -6.29
C LYS A 53 63.36 19.07 -7.07
N VAL A 54 64.13 18.11 -7.52
CA VAL A 54 65.38 18.41 -8.27
C VAL A 54 65.43 17.62 -9.57
N ARG A 55 66.14 18.17 -10.54
CA ARG A 55 66.61 17.44 -11.71
C ARG A 55 68.14 17.45 -11.71
N THR A 56 68.69 16.26 -11.77
CA THR A 56 70.13 16.04 -11.64
C THR A 56 70.71 15.59 -12.98
N CYS A 57 71.89 16.08 -13.29
CA CYS A 57 72.57 15.59 -14.48
C CYS A 57 72.99 14.13 -14.28
N THR A 58 72.60 13.25 -15.18
CA THR A 58 72.90 11.82 -15.11
C THR A 58 74.36 11.49 -15.26
N VAL A 59 75.15 12.42 -15.84
CA VAL A 59 76.60 12.26 -16.07
C VAL A 59 77.41 12.76 -14.88
N CYS A 60 77.28 14.06 -14.50
CA CYS A 60 78.08 14.66 -13.45
C CYS A 60 77.47 14.62 -12.05
N LYS A 61 76.23 14.12 -11.93
CA LYS A 61 75.41 14.01 -10.69
C LYS A 61 75.11 15.34 -9.98
N LYS A 62 75.35 16.48 -10.63
CA LYS A 62 75.02 17.80 -10.07
C LYS A 62 73.53 18.10 -10.24
N VAL A 63 72.92 18.74 -9.24
CA VAL A 63 71.57 19.30 -9.33
C VAL A 63 71.62 20.49 -10.28
N ILE A 64 70.81 20.45 -11.33
CA ILE A 64 70.76 21.50 -12.36
C ILE A 64 69.54 22.39 -12.18
N TYR A 65 68.41 21.80 -11.86
CA TYR A 65 67.18 22.50 -11.53
C TYR A 65 66.65 22.09 -10.20
N SER A 66 66.04 23.02 -9.47
CA SER A 66 65.34 22.81 -8.24
C SER A 66 64.05 23.60 -8.20
N GLU A 67 63.03 23.02 -7.66
CA GLU A 67 61.71 23.61 -7.53
C GLU A 67 61.20 23.34 -6.11
N ASN A 68 60.69 24.36 -5.44
CA ASN A 68 60.01 24.22 -4.15
C ASN A 68 58.55 23.89 -4.37
N VAL A 69 58.08 22.83 -3.72
CA VAL A 69 56.68 22.34 -3.83
C VAL A 69 56.12 22.25 -2.44
N GLU A 70 54.97 22.87 -2.23
CA GLU A 70 54.17 22.65 -1.01
C GLU A 70 53.57 21.26 -1.02
N ILE A 71 53.77 20.53 0.09
CA ILE A 71 53.32 19.14 0.24
C ILE A 71 52.07 19.12 1.10
N HIS A 72 50.94 18.96 0.44
CA HIS A 72 49.67 18.84 1.12
C HIS A 72 49.34 17.36 1.46
N HIS A 73 48.40 17.18 2.39
CA HIS A 73 47.86 15.86 2.68
C HIS A 73 47.18 15.26 1.46
N GLU A 74 47.44 13.99 1.22
CA GLU A 74 46.72 13.17 0.22
C GLU A 74 45.86 12.16 0.98
N PHE A 75 44.56 12.37 0.99
CA PHE A 75 43.63 11.57 1.76
C PHE A 75 43.06 10.40 0.96
N GLU A 76 42.91 9.28 1.63
CA GLU A 76 42.04 8.16 1.25
C GLU A 76 40.84 8.14 2.18
N THR A 77 39.66 8.14 1.60
CA THR A 77 38.39 8.18 2.35
C THR A 77 37.91 6.77 2.60
N VAL A 78 37.71 6.40 3.85
CA VAL A 78 37.03 5.17 4.27
C VAL A 78 35.69 5.53 4.88
N VAL A 79 34.60 4.94 4.36
CA VAL A 79 33.27 5.14 4.89
C VAL A 79 32.86 3.88 5.67
N ILE A 80 32.41 4.10 6.88
CA ILE A 80 31.73 3.11 7.72
C ILE A 80 30.28 3.58 7.83
N ASP A 81 29.37 2.85 7.21
CA ASP A 81 27.97 3.22 7.18
C ASP A 81 27.34 3.21 8.58
N ALA A 82 26.42 4.14 8.82
CA ALA A 82 25.61 4.15 10.02
C ALA A 82 24.59 2.99 9.98
N THR A 83 24.31 2.43 11.14
CA THR A 83 23.18 1.49 11.33
C THR A 83 21.99 2.22 11.95
N CYS A 84 20.93 1.50 12.24
CA CYS A 84 19.78 2.09 12.95
C CYS A 84 20.16 2.60 14.36
N GLU A 85 21.10 1.98 15.02
CA GLU A 85 21.44 2.24 16.43
C GLU A 85 22.85 2.83 16.61
N GLU A 86 23.75 2.59 15.67
CA GLU A 86 25.14 2.99 15.78
C GLU A 86 25.49 4.04 14.73
N ASN A 87 26.25 5.03 15.15
CA ASN A 87 26.77 6.04 14.25
C ASN A 87 27.82 5.43 13.31
N GLY A 88 27.72 5.79 12.05
CA GLY A 88 28.77 5.57 11.07
C GLY A 88 29.88 6.62 11.15
N LYS A 89 30.92 6.46 10.35
CA LYS A 89 32.07 7.37 10.30
C LYS A 89 32.60 7.52 8.87
N ILE A 90 32.99 8.71 8.52
CA ILE A 90 33.83 8.99 7.38
C ILE A 90 35.25 9.26 7.94
N LYS A 91 36.21 8.51 7.49
CA LYS A 91 37.64 8.68 7.87
C LYS A 91 38.44 9.06 6.65
N ASP A 92 39.00 10.26 6.67
CA ASP A 92 39.98 10.69 5.67
C ASP A 92 41.37 10.42 6.27
N ILE A 93 42.06 9.40 5.78
CA ILE A 93 43.36 8.94 6.26
C ILE A 93 44.42 9.44 5.27
N CYS A 94 45.39 10.18 5.77
CA CYS A 94 46.50 10.61 4.93
C CYS A 94 47.38 9.42 4.53
N LYS A 95 47.70 9.29 3.23
CA LYS A 95 48.55 8.23 2.70
C LYS A 95 50.04 8.39 3.07
N ARG A 96 50.39 9.57 3.61
CA ARG A 96 51.83 9.94 3.88
C ARG A 96 52.14 10.17 5.34
N CYS A 97 51.16 10.35 6.19
CA CYS A 97 51.34 10.56 7.61
C CYS A 97 50.15 9.98 8.38
N ASP A 98 50.24 10.01 9.71
CA ASP A 98 49.24 9.41 10.61
C ASP A 98 48.00 10.31 10.82
N LEU A 99 47.84 11.39 10.06
CA LEU A 99 46.66 12.27 10.19
C LEU A 99 45.42 11.56 9.72
N VAL A 100 44.43 11.52 10.60
CA VAL A 100 43.11 10.98 10.34
C VAL A 100 42.08 12.05 10.72
N ASN A 101 41.24 12.45 9.78
CA ASN A 101 40.08 13.28 10.04
C ASN A 101 38.86 12.37 10.13
N GLU A 102 38.10 12.42 11.23
CA GLU A 102 36.88 11.65 11.40
C GLU A 102 35.67 12.57 11.41
N THR A 103 34.66 12.22 10.60
CA THR A 103 33.34 12.82 10.64
C THR A 103 32.31 11.75 10.98
N THR A 104 31.46 12.04 11.96
CA THR A 104 30.42 11.12 12.37
C THR A 104 29.24 11.20 11.42
N ILE A 105 28.73 10.05 10.97
CA ILE A 105 27.44 9.89 10.30
C ILE A 105 26.46 9.49 11.40
N PRO A 106 25.42 10.28 11.70
CA PRO A 106 24.44 9.93 12.74
C PRO A 106 23.75 8.61 12.43
N ALA A 107 23.44 7.82 13.47
CA ALA A 107 22.58 6.65 13.34
C ALA A 107 21.26 7.02 12.67
N THR A 108 20.76 6.16 11.77
CA THR A 108 19.57 6.44 10.96
C THR A 108 18.28 6.39 11.77
N GLY A 109 18.31 5.80 12.97
CA GLY A 109 17.14 5.46 13.72
C GLY A 109 16.39 4.28 13.10
N HIS A 110 15.27 3.90 13.72
CA HIS A 110 14.44 2.84 13.18
C HIS A 110 13.27 3.44 12.38
N ASP A 111 13.03 2.89 11.20
CA ASP A 111 11.82 3.13 10.41
C ASP A 111 10.91 1.90 10.57
N TYR A 112 9.85 2.05 11.36
CA TYR A 112 8.94 0.96 11.73
C TYR A 112 7.71 0.90 10.81
N THR A 113 7.90 1.10 9.53
CA THR A 113 6.83 1.05 8.53
C THR A 113 6.48 -0.36 8.07
N LYS A 114 7.38 -1.33 8.28
CA LYS A 114 7.14 -2.72 7.87
C LYS A 114 6.24 -3.45 8.86
N LEU A 115 5.01 -3.73 8.44
CA LEU A 115 4.05 -4.54 9.17
C LEU A 115 4.36 -6.03 8.96
N VAL A 116 4.58 -6.73 10.07
CA VAL A 116 4.67 -8.20 10.09
C VAL A 116 3.62 -8.74 11.04
N ILE A 117 2.74 -9.55 10.49
CA ILE A 117 1.69 -10.19 11.27
C ILE A 117 2.16 -11.59 11.60
N THR A 118 2.23 -11.88 12.89
CA THR A 118 2.41 -13.24 13.37
C THR A 118 1.07 -13.75 13.88
N THR A 119 0.49 -14.67 13.15
CA THR A 119 -0.58 -15.51 13.66
C THR A 119 0.06 -16.58 14.53
N ASP A 120 -0.07 -16.47 15.83
CA ASP A 120 0.31 -17.56 16.73
C ASP A 120 -0.75 -18.64 16.61
N GLY A 121 -0.77 -19.46 15.58
CA GLY A 121 -1.57 -20.69 15.46
C GLY A 121 -2.89 -20.81 16.24
N GLY A 122 -3.46 -19.69 16.59
CA GLY A 122 -4.83 -19.39 16.93
C GLY A 122 -5.61 -20.23 17.92
N LYS A 123 -5.00 -20.84 18.91
CA LYS A 123 -5.82 -21.47 19.97
C LYS A 123 -6.42 -20.47 20.98
N ASP A 124 -5.92 -19.24 21.02
CA ASP A 124 -6.38 -18.21 21.96
C ASP A 124 -7.26 -17.13 21.28
N GLY A 125 -7.54 -17.25 19.99
CA GLY A 125 -8.32 -16.25 19.24
C GLY A 125 -7.64 -14.87 19.14
N ILE A 126 -6.32 -14.80 19.31
CA ILE A 126 -5.58 -13.53 19.33
C ILE A 126 -4.48 -13.53 18.23
N SER A 127 -4.55 -12.60 17.34
CA SER A 127 -3.46 -12.28 16.42
C SER A 127 -2.60 -11.14 16.97
N ARG A 128 -1.34 -11.13 16.57
CA ARG A 128 -0.39 -10.10 17.00
C ARG A 128 0.20 -9.40 15.78
N ARG A 129 0.12 -8.08 15.80
CA ARG A 129 0.74 -7.21 14.81
C ARG A 129 2.10 -6.75 15.35
N ASN A 130 3.15 -7.02 14.62
CA ASN A 130 4.49 -6.54 14.90
C ASN A 130 4.85 -5.47 13.86
N CYS A 131 5.37 -4.31 14.32
CA CYS A 131 6.02 -3.36 13.42
C CYS A 131 7.51 -3.66 13.43
N MET A 132 8.06 -3.99 12.27
CA MET A 132 9.49 -4.21 12.08
C MET A 132 10.13 -2.98 11.45
N CYS A 133 11.38 -2.73 11.82
CA CYS A 133 12.18 -1.75 11.12
C CYS A 133 12.47 -2.22 9.69
N GLU A 134 12.35 -1.32 8.71
CA GLU A 134 12.69 -1.61 7.30
C GLU A 134 14.17 -1.98 7.10
N HIS A 135 15.05 -1.51 7.99
CA HIS A 135 16.50 -1.63 7.86
C HIS A 135 17.13 -2.68 8.79
N CYS A 136 16.36 -3.18 9.77
CA CYS A 136 16.80 -4.24 10.66
C CYS A 136 15.58 -4.99 11.21
N ASP A 137 15.79 -6.19 11.76
CA ASP A 137 14.70 -7.04 12.23
C ASP A 137 14.15 -6.65 13.61
N LYS A 138 14.45 -5.46 14.11
CA LYS A 138 13.97 -5.01 15.42
C LYS A 138 12.47 -4.76 15.40
N ILE A 139 11.79 -5.35 16.36
CA ILE A 139 10.33 -5.28 16.53
C ILE A 139 10.01 -4.39 17.72
N ILE A 140 9.13 -3.36 17.57
CA ILE A 140 8.81 -2.43 18.66
C ILE A 140 7.42 -2.53 19.24
N ALA A 141 6.45 -3.04 18.51
CA ALA A 141 5.09 -3.10 19.03
C ALA A 141 4.42 -4.43 18.72
N ARG A 142 3.76 -5.01 19.72
CA ARG A 142 2.86 -6.11 19.54
C ARG A 142 1.46 -5.64 19.90
N GLU A 143 0.66 -5.31 18.89
CA GLU A 143 -0.76 -5.09 19.11
C GLU A 143 -1.50 -6.44 19.07
N LYS A 144 -2.38 -6.63 20.06
CA LYS A 144 -3.29 -7.77 20.09
C LYS A 144 -4.63 -7.35 19.53
N PHE A 145 -5.21 -8.12 18.65
CA PHE A 145 -6.56 -7.91 18.12
C PHE A 145 -7.28 -9.24 17.97
N ALA A 146 -8.61 -9.19 17.94
CA ALA A 146 -9.42 -10.40 17.82
C ALA A 146 -9.06 -11.19 16.55
N ASN A 147 -8.93 -12.51 16.69
CA ASN A 147 -8.56 -13.42 15.60
C ASN A 147 -9.81 -13.84 14.80
N ASN A 148 -10.62 -12.87 14.39
CA ASN A 148 -11.87 -13.10 13.65
C ASN A 148 -11.85 -12.51 12.23
N GLY A 149 -10.69 -12.06 11.75
CA GLY A 149 -10.52 -11.38 10.47
C GLY A 149 -9.62 -12.13 9.48
N TYR A 150 -9.27 -11.42 8.42
CA TYR A 150 -8.49 -11.92 7.27
C TYR A 150 -7.18 -12.62 7.66
N PHE A 151 -6.44 -12.07 8.63
CA PHE A 151 -5.15 -12.66 9.00
C PHE A 151 -5.26 -14.08 9.57
N ALA A 152 -6.37 -14.39 10.19
CA ALA A 152 -6.60 -15.73 10.72
C ALA A 152 -7.24 -16.67 9.68
N HIS A 153 -8.23 -16.15 8.98
CA HIS A 153 -9.11 -16.93 8.11
C HIS A 153 -8.69 -16.92 6.63
N GLY A 154 -7.80 -16.00 6.23
CA GLY A 154 -7.24 -15.93 4.87
C GLY A 154 -8.28 -15.68 3.80
N LYS A 155 -8.03 -16.16 2.59
CA LYS A 155 -8.95 -16.05 1.46
C LYS A 155 -10.23 -16.83 1.72
N LEU A 156 -11.36 -16.15 1.47
CA LEU A 156 -12.67 -16.78 1.57
C LEU A 156 -13.11 -17.37 0.23
N SER A 157 -13.95 -18.39 0.29
CA SER A 157 -14.58 -19.01 -0.88
C SER A 157 -16.01 -19.43 -0.58
N VAL A 158 -16.76 -19.77 -1.64
CA VAL A 158 -18.14 -20.24 -1.54
C VAL A 158 -18.19 -21.75 -1.76
N LYS A 159 -18.77 -22.49 -0.83
CA LYS A 159 -18.96 -23.94 -0.93
C LYS A 159 -20.43 -24.32 -0.70
N GLY A 160 -21.13 -24.57 -1.76
CA GLY A 160 -22.59 -24.74 -1.69
C GLY A 160 -23.28 -23.43 -1.27
N ALA A 161 -24.01 -23.44 -0.15
CA ALA A 161 -24.64 -22.25 0.41
C ALA A 161 -23.73 -21.50 1.41
N ASP A 162 -22.58 -22.08 1.77
CA ASP A 162 -21.74 -21.58 2.85
C ASP A 162 -20.60 -20.72 2.36
N LEU A 163 -20.32 -19.67 3.13
CA LEU A 163 -19.04 -18.96 3.09
C LEU A 163 -18.05 -19.76 3.92
N VAL A 164 -16.88 -20.06 3.36
CA VAL A 164 -15.83 -20.83 4.05
C VAL A 164 -14.49 -20.10 3.99
N ASP A 165 -13.66 -20.30 5.00
CA ASP A 165 -12.32 -19.76 5.09
C ASP A 165 -11.28 -20.62 4.34
N LYS A 166 -9.99 -20.24 4.45
CA LYS A 166 -8.87 -20.93 3.80
C LYS A 166 -8.74 -22.41 4.17
N ASP A 167 -9.26 -22.81 5.33
CA ASP A 167 -9.22 -24.18 5.84
C ASP A 167 -10.50 -24.97 5.46
N GLY A 168 -11.44 -24.31 4.78
CA GLY A 168 -12.72 -24.88 4.34
C GLY A 168 -13.77 -24.94 5.44
N GLU A 169 -13.52 -24.27 6.57
CA GLU A 169 -14.46 -24.17 7.68
C GLU A 169 -15.47 -23.04 7.45
N LYS A 170 -16.71 -23.24 7.91
CA LYS A 170 -17.75 -22.20 7.81
C LYS A 170 -17.32 -20.93 8.54
N PHE A 171 -17.42 -19.82 7.86
CA PHE A 171 -17.03 -18.53 8.39
C PHE A 171 -18.15 -17.49 8.20
N GLN A 172 -18.34 -16.63 9.20
CA GLN A 172 -19.34 -15.57 9.15
C GLN A 172 -18.68 -14.21 9.22
N LEU A 173 -19.08 -13.35 8.29
CA LEU A 173 -18.70 -11.93 8.28
C LEU A 173 -19.81 -11.10 8.92
N TYR A 174 -19.43 -10.19 9.81
CA TYR A 174 -20.34 -9.21 10.41
C TYR A 174 -19.65 -7.86 10.55
N GLY A 175 -20.34 -6.81 10.13
CA GLY A 175 -19.70 -5.50 10.07
C GLY A 175 -20.66 -4.34 9.86
N LEU A 176 -20.07 -3.23 9.44
CA LEU A 176 -20.75 -1.96 9.22
C LEU A 176 -20.45 -1.42 7.83
N SER A 177 -21.43 -0.80 7.21
CA SER A 177 -21.27 -0.04 5.97
C SER A 177 -20.90 1.40 6.29
N THR A 178 -20.06 2.01 5.46
CA THR A 178 -20.02 3.48 5.38
C THR A 178 -21.36 3.96 4.82
N HIS A 179 -21.72 5.21 5.09
CA HIS A 179 -22.66 5.93 4.24
C HIS A 179 -21.95 6.33 2.93
N GLY A 180 -22.63 7.04 2.03
CA GLY A 180 -22.08 7.49 0.75
C GLY A 180 -20.74 8.21 0.91
N LEU A 181 -19.72 7.69 0.21
CA LEU A 181 -18.35 8.19 0.31
C LEU A 181 -18.22 9.67 -0.08
N GLN A 182 -19.08 10.15 -1.01
CA GLN A 182 -19.08 11.54 -1.45
C GLN A 182 -19.44 12.52 -0.34
N TRP A 183 -20.21 12.10 0.66
CA TRP A 183 -20.61 12.94 1.79
C TRP A 183 -19.78 12.72 3.03
N TYR A 184 -19.43 11.46 3.30
CA TYR A 184 -18.79 11.05 4.55
C TYR A 184 -17.42 10.43 4.34
N GLY A 185 -16.72 10.71 3.24
CA GLY A 185 -15.40 10.17 2.92
C GLY A 185 -14.33 10.36 4.02
N ARG A 186 -14.56 11.31 4.95
CA ARG A 186 -13.67 11.53 6.11
C ARG A 186 -13.64 10.35 7.10
N VAL A 187 -14.70 9.50 7.13
CA VAL A 187 -14.74 8.35 8.03
C VAL A 187 -13.90 7.18 7.53
N VAL A 188 -13.56 7.17 6.23
CA VAL A 188 -12.76 6.13 5.61
C VAL A 188 -11.29 6.35 5.92
N ASN A 189 -10.82 5.79 7.01
CA ASN A 189 -9.41 5.82 7.41
C ASN A 189 -9.12 4.71 8.44
N PHE A 190 -7.84 4.44 8.63
CA PHE A 190 -7.33 3.43 9.53
C PHE A 190 -7.84 3.59 10.97
N GLU A 191 -7.77 4.80 11.56
CA GLU A 191 -8.11 5.02 12.95
C GLU A 191 -9.59 4.77 13.25
N ASN A 192 -10.47 5.21 12.34
CA ASN A 192 -11.91 4.94 12.49
C ASN A 192 -12.23 3.45 12.35
N PHE A 193 -11.64 2.78 11.35
CA PHE A 193 -11.86 1.33 11.16
C PHE A 193 -11.30 0.53 12.33
N LYS A 194 -10.14 0.93 12.88
CA LYS A 194 -9.57 0.35 14.09
C LYS A 194 -10.48 0.52 15.30
N ALA A 195 -11.06 1.71 15.47
CA ALA A 195 -12.01 1.97 16.55
C ALA A 195 -13.26 1.10 16.42
N LEU A 196 -13.80 0.93 15.21
CA LEU A 196 -14.94 0.06 14.94
C LEU A 196 -14.61 -1.40 15.21
N GLN A 197 -13.47 -1.90 14.72
CA GLN A 197 -13.00 -3.25 15.00
C GLN A 197 -12.84 -3.50 16.51
N THR A 198 -12.24 -2.56 17.22
CA THR A 198 -11.95 -2.71 18.65
C THR A 198 -13.21 -2.66 19.51
N ASN A 199 -14.13 -1.74 19.20
CA ASN A 199 -15.31 -1.49 20.04
C ASN A 199 -16.49 -2.44 19.74
N PHE A 200 -16.61 -2.89 18.48
CA PHE A 200 -17.73 -3.71 18.02
C PHE A 200 -17.32 -5.13 17.59
N GLY A 201 -16.03 -5.42 17.53
CA GLY A 201 -15.52 -6.74 17.15
C GLY A 201 -15.75 -7.12 15.70
N LEU A 202 -16.13 -6.16 14.84
CA LEU A 202 -16.43 -6.43 13.43
C LEU A 202 -15.20 -6.98 12.68
N ASN A 203 -15.46 -7.77 11.63
CA ASN A 203 -14.43 -8.36 10.79
C ASN A 203 -14.54 -7.94 9.30
N ILE A 204 -15.51 -7.12 8.94
CA ILE A 204 -15.71 -6.59 7.59
C ILE A 204 -16.19 -5.14 7.62
N ILE A 205 -15.78 -4.34 6.63
CA ILE A 205 -16.29 -3.00 6.33
C ILE A 205 -16.84 -2.99 4.90
N ARG A 206 -17.99 -2.35 4.69
CA ARG A 206 -18.54 -2.12 3.35
C ARG A 206 -18.34 -0.66 2.96
N LEU A 207 -17.80 -0.41 1.78
CA LEU A 207 -17.54 0.91 1.20
C LEU A 207 -18.64 1.25 0.21
N ALA A 208 -19.62 2.04 0.64
CA ALA A 208 -20.77 2.43 -0.19
C ALA A 208 -20.37 3.53 -1.19
N MET A 209 -19.84 3.13 -2.36
CA MET A 209 -19.47 4.04 -3.43
C MET A 209 -20.66 4.33 -4.34
N TYR A 210 -21.33 5.44 -4.07
CA TYR A 210 -22.49 5.87 -4.85
C TYR A 210 -22.12 6.13 -6.31
N THR A 211 -22.98 5.64 -7.20
CA THR A 211 -22.89 5.86 -8.64
C THR A 211 -23.43 7.24 -9.03
N ASP A 212 -24.54 7.62 -8.42
CA ASP A 212 -25.26 8.87 -8.64
C ASP A 212 -25.10 9.85 -7.46
N GLU A 213 -25.92 10.89 -7.34
CA GLU A 213 -25.91 11.86 -6.23
C GLU A 213 -24.55 12.52 -6.00
N ASN A 214 -23.95 13.06 -7.06
CA ASN A 214 -22.58 13.55 -7.09
C ASN A 214 -21.54 12.46 -6.74
N GLY A 215 -21.87 11.21 -7.04
CA GLY A 215 -21.01 10.05 -6.86
C GLY A 215 -20.04 9.82 -8.03
N TYR A 216 -19.68 8.55 -8.25
CA TYR A 216 -18.67 8.16 -9.22
C TYR A 216 -19.05 8.51 -10.68
N CYS A 217 -20.32 8.30 -11.07
CA CYS A 217 -20.76 8.50 -12.44
C CYS A 217 -21.30 9.92 -12.70
N SER A 218 -21.97 10.54 -11.72
CA SER A 218 -22.64 11.83 -11.91
C SER A 218 -21.82 13.04 -11.44
N GLY A 219 -20.78 12.85 -10.65
CA GLY A 219 -20.00 13.93 -10.03
C GLY A 219 -18.93 14.58 -10.92
N GLY A 220 -18.77 14.13 -12.17
CA GLY A 220 -17.72 14.56 -13.09
C GLY A 220 -16.34 14.00 -12.73
N GLU A 221 -15.33 14.26 -13.59
CA GLU A 221 -14.02 13.59 -13.53
C GLU A 221 -13.29 13.78 -12.19
N LYS A 222 -13.32 14.98 -11.65
CA LYS A 222 -12.65 15.26 -10.35
C LYS A 222 -13.29 14.43 -9.22
N GLN A 223 -14.60 14.31 -9.21
CA GLN A 223 -15.29 13.54 -8.19
C GLN A 223 -15.09 12.03 -8.40
N LYS A 224 -15.09 11.57 -9.66
CA LYS A 224 -14.72 10.20 -10.02
C LYS A 224 -13.36 9.80 -9.42
N GLN A 225 -12.35 10.65 -9.59
CA GLN A 225 -11.01 10.42 -9.01
C GLN A 225 -11.02 10.46 -7.47
N ASN A 226 -11.80 11.37 -6.87
CA ASN A 226 -11.96 11.41 -5.42
C ASN A 226 -12.61 10.12 -4.89
N MET A 227 -13.65 9.61 -5.57
CA MET A 227 -14.32 8.36 -5.19
C MET A 227 -13.36 7.16 -5.27
N LEU A 228 -12.56 7.07 -6.34
CA LEU A 228 -11.50 6.05 -6.45
C LEU A 228 -10.52 6.13 -5.28
N THR A 229 -10.01 7.32 -4.97
CA THR A 229 -9.07 7.53 -3.86
C THR A 229 -9.67 7.10 -2.52
N LEU A 230 -10.97 7.35 -2.30
CA LEU A 230 -11.67 6.94 -1.07
C LEU A 230 -11.82 5.42 -0.99
N VAL A 231 -12.18 4.76 -2.08
CA VAL A 231 -12.25 3.29 -2.15
C VAL A 231 -10.89 2.67 -1.90
N GLU A 232 -9.84 3.14 -2.57
CA GLU A 232 -8.47 2.68 -2.40
C GLU A 232 -8.00 2.81 -0.94
N ARG A 233 -8.19 4.00 -0.35
CA ARG A 233 -7.87 4.24 1.07
C ARG A 233 -8.64 3.30 2.01
N GLY A 234 -9.91 3.01 1.70
CA GLY A 234 -10.71 2.08 2.48
C GLY A 234 -10.22 0.64 2.39
N ILE A 235 -9.82 0.19 1.19
CA ILE A 235 -9.21 -1.13 0.98
C ILE A 235 -7.91 -1.24 1.77
N GLU A 236 -7.02 -0.27 1.64
CA GLU A 236 -5.71 -0.26 2.30
C GLU A 236 -5.87 -0.26 3.83
N ALA A 237 -6.73 0.61 4.37
CA ALA A 237 -6.99 0.68 5.81
C ALA A 237 -7.61 -0.62 6.36
N ALA A 238 -8.56 -1.23 5.65
CA ALA A 238 -9.15 -2.51 6.05
C ALA A 238 -8.12 -3.65 6.02
N THR A 239 -7.32 -3.71 4.94
CA THR A 239 -6.28 -4.74 4.78
C THR A 239 -5.24 -4.64 5.89
N GLU A 240 -4.78 -3.43 6.19
CA GLU A 240 -3.82 -3.18 7.27
C GLU A 240 -4.35 -3.63 8.64
N LEU A 241 -5.66 -3.55 8.87
CA LEU A 241 -6.33 -3.99 10.10
C LEU A 241 -6.68 -5.49 10.10
N GLY A 242 -6.46 -6.20 9.00
CA GLY A 242 -6.90 -7.60 8.86
C GLY A 242 -8.42 -7.74 8.74
N LEU A 243 -9.10 -6.69 8.32
CA LEU A 243 -10.52 -6.71 8.00
C LEU A 243 -10.74 -7.19 6.57
N TYR A 244 -11.85 -7.85 6.34
CA TYR A 244 -12.39 -7.97 4.98
C TYR A 244 -13.04 -6.65 4.57
N VAL A 245 -13.16 -6.43 3.26
CA VAL A 245 -13.76 -5.20 2.73
C VAL A 245 -14.66 -5.51 1.54
N ILE A 246 -15.88 -4.97 1.55
CA ILE A 246 -16.78 -4.96 0.40
C ILE A 246 -16.57 -3.66 -0.36
N VAL A 247 -16.25 -3.77 -1.64
CA VAL A 247 -16.27 -2.66 -2.59
C VAL A 247 -17.63 -2.67 -3.30
N ASP A 248 -18.49 -1.73 -2.92
CA ASP A 248 -19.88 -1.69 -3.35
C ASP A 248 -20.14 -0.64 -4.41
N TRP A 249 -20.68 -1.08 -5.55
CA TRP A 249 -21.26 -0.25 -6.59
C TRP A 249 -22.66 0.18 -6.17
N HIS A 250 -22.72 1.29 -5.41
CA HIS A 250 -23.91 1.71 -4.67
C HIS A 250 -24.90 2.46 -5.55
N MET A 251 -25.65 1.72 -6.36
CA MET A 251 -26.74 2.23 -7.16
C MET A 251 -28.06 2.19 -6.39
N VAL A 252 -28.84 3.25 -6.44
CA VAL A 252 -30.15 3.38 -5.78
C VAL A 252 -31.17 4.01 -6.72
N GLY A 253 -30.73 4.97 -7.54
CA GLY A 253 -31.59 5.74 -8.44
C GLY A 253 -32.48 6.75 -7.72
N ALA A 254 -31.98 7.38 -6.66
CA ALA A 254 -32.72 8.38 -5.89
C ALA A 254 -32.90 9.69 -6.67
N GLU A 255 -31.81 10.24 -7.23
CA GLU A 255 -31.86 11.43 -8.08
C GLU A 255 -32.05 11.09 -9.56
N ASN A 256 -31.32 10.11 -10.08
CA ASN A 256 -31.46 9.64 -11.45
C ASN A 256 -32.27 8.33 -11.52
N PRO A 257 -33.53 8.37 -11.89
CA PRO A 257 -34.36 7.16 -11.91
C PRO A 257 -33.89 6.07 -12.90
N ASN A 258 -33.00 6.38 -13.84
CA ASN A 258 -32.43 5.38 -14.73
C ASN A 258 -31.40 4.49 -13.99
N ASP A 259 -30.75 5.00 -12.93
CA ASP A 259 -29.81 4.27 -12.08
C ASP A 259 -30.49 3.22 -11.17
N LYS A 260 -31.81 3.05 -11.28
CA LYS A 260 -32.55 1.91 -10.72
C LYS A 260 -32.27 0.60 -11.45
N ASN A 261 -31.78 0.69 -12.68
CA ASN A 261 -31.41 -0.45 -13.50
C ASN A 261 -29.88 -0.50 -13.64
N PRO A 262 -29.19 -1.57 -13.20
CA PRO A 262 -27.72 -1.65 -13.21
C PRO A 262 -27.13 -1.53 -14.62
N ARG A 263 -27.92 -1.76 -15.66
CA ARG A 263 -27.45 -1.61 -17.06
C ARG A 263 -27.20 -0.16 -17.45
N TYR A 264 -27.70 0.82 -16.70
CA TYR A 264 -27.57 2.24 -17.06
C TYR A 264 -26.10 2.70 -17.02
N TYR A 265 -25.38 2.41 -15.94
CA TYR A 265 -23.96 2.73 -15.80
C TYR A 265 -23.06 1.47 -15.98
N MET A 266 -23.47 0.52 -16.82
CA MET A 266 -22.75 -0.76 -16.99
C MET A 266 -21.33 -0.58 -17.54
N ASN A 267 -21.08 0.39 -18.42
CA ASN A 267 -19.76 0.62 -18.97
C ASN A 267 -18.82 1.19 -17.91
N GLU A 268 -19.30 2.12 -17.12
CA GLU A 268 -18.58 2.72 -16.00
C GLU A 268 -18.29 1.67 -14.92
N ALA A 269 -19.22 0.79 -14.64
CA ALA A 269 -19.01 -0.34 -13.73
C ALA A 269 -17.92 -1.30 -14.23
N LYS A 270 -17.92 -1.64 -15.52
CA LYS A 270 -16.87 -2.46 -16.12
C LYS A 270 -15.50 -1.80 -16.02
N GLU A 271 -15.41 -0.50 -16.30
CA GLU A 271 -14.18 0.28 -16.15
C GLU A 271 -13.70 0.26 -14.69
N PHE A 272 -14.58 0.58 -13.76
CA PHE A 272 -14.28 0.62 -12.33
C PHE A 272 -13.80 -0.74 -11.80
N PHE A 273 -14.58 -1.79 -12.03
CA PHE A 273 -14.23 -3.11 -11.51
C PHE A 273 -12.99 -3.72 -12.19
N SER A 274 -12.75 -3.44 -13.48
CA SER A 274 -11.50 -3.82 -14.13
C SER A 274 -10.31 -3.17 -13.45
N TYR A 275 -10.39 -1.87 -13.19
CA TYR A 275 -9.32 -1.10 -12.55
C TYR A 275 -9.05 -1.58 -11.12
N ILE A 276 -10.09 -1.63 -10.26
CA ILE A 276 -9.91 -2.00 -8.84
C ILE A 276 -9.44 -3.46 -8.72
N SER A 277 -10.02 -4.38 -9.48
CA SER A 277 -9.64 -5.80 -9.38
C SER A 277 -8.23 -6.08 -9.92
N GLU A 278 -7.76 -5.33 -10.92
CA GLU A 278 -6.37 -5.44 -11.39
C GLU A 278 -5.38 -4.86 -10.38
N LYS A 279 -5.68 -3.67 -9.86
CA LYS A 279 -4.81 -2.98 -8.90
C LYS A 279 -4.62 -3.79 -7.62
N TYR A 280 -5.66 -4.44 -7.14
CA TYR A 280 -5.68 -5.18 -5.88
C TYR A 280 -5.81 -6.71 -6.07
N LYS A 281 -5.37 -7.25 -7.20
CA LYS A 281 -5.50 -8.68 -7.54
C LYS A 281 -4.87 -9.64 -6.52
N ASP A 282 -3.85 -9.16 -5.81
CA ASP A 282 -3.12 -9.94 -4.81
C ASP A 282 -3.70 -9.75 -3.37
N TYR A 283 -4.84 -9.05 -3.24
CA TYR A 283 -5.52 -8.78 -1.97
C TYR A 283 -6.69 -9.75 -1.79
N ASP A 284 -6.48 -10.79 -1.00
CA ASP A 284 -7.47 -11.86 -0.79
C ASP A 284 -8.59 -11.52 0.20
N ASN A 285 -8.60 -10.30 0.76
CA ASN A 285 -9.60 -9.83 1.72
C ASN A 285 -10.72 -8.97 1.10
N ILE A 286 -10.75 -8.81 -0.23
CA ILE A 286 -11.74 -7.99 -0.94
C ILE A 286 -12.90 -8.85 -1.43
N LEU A 287 -14.12 -8.35 -1.22
CA LEU A 287 -15.35 -8.82 -1.85
C LEU A 287 -15.89 -7.70 -2.76
N TYR A 288 -16.42 -8.04 -3.91
CA TYR A 288 -16.96 -7.08 -4.89
C TYR A 288 -18.46 -7.16 -4.94
N GLU A 289 -19.17 -6.12 -4.49
CA GLU A 289 -20.63 -6.01 -4.63
C GLU A 289 -20.94 -5.21 -5.89
N ILE A 290 -21.39 -5.91 -6.95
CA ILE A 290 -21.48 -5.32 -8.28
C ILE A 290 -22.74 -4.52 -8.52
N MET A 291 -23.74 -4.57 -7.66
CA MET A 291 -24.95 -3.76 -7.69
C MET A 291 -25.61 -3.77 -6.30
N ASN A 292 -25.90 -2.59 -5.77
CA ASN A 292 -26.53 -2.43 -4.45
C ASN A 292 -28.04 -2.76 -4.49
N GLU A 293 -28.86 -1.87 -5.02
CA GLU A 293 -30.32 -1.96 -4.92
C GLU A 293 -31.06 -1.72 -6.25
N PRO A 294 -31.00 -2.66 -7.20
CA PRO A 294 -31.85 -2.62 -8.37
C PRO A 294 -33.33 -2.55 -7.99
N ASN A 295 -34.07 -1.58 -8.53
CA ASN A 295 -35.44 -1.34 -8.12
C ASN A 295 -36.35 -0.82 -9.24
N GLY A 296 -37.57 -0.37 -8.91
CA GLY A 296 -38.54 0.12 -9.87
C GLY A 296 -39.00 -0.97 -10.84
N ALA A 297 -38.85 -0.75 -12.13
CA ALA A 297 -39.21 -1.70 -13.18
C ALA A 297 -38.11 -2.71 -13.52
N THR A 298 -36.97 -2.65 -12.82
CA THR A 298 -35.83 -3.55 -13.05
C THR A 298 -36.20 -4.97 -12.73
N THR A 299 -35.87 -5.87 -13.63
CA THR A 299 -36.14 -7.32 -13.52
C THR A 299 -34.87 -8.10 -13.21
N TRP A 300 -35.03 -9.34 -12.77
CA TRP A 300 -33.88 -10.24 -12.61
C TRP A 300 -33.15 -10.49 -13.94
N TYR A 301 -33.83 -10.42 -15.06
CA TYR A 301 -33.21 -10.50 -16.38
C TYR A 301 -32.18 -9.35 -16.58
N ASP A 302 -32.54 -8.14 -16.17
CA ASP A 302 -31.64 -6.98 -16.28
C ASP A 302 -30.40 -7.14 -15.35
N CYS A 303 -30.64 -7.53 -14.09
CA CYS A 303 -29.58 -7.79 -13.11
C CYS A 303 -28.64 -8.90 -13.58
N LYS A 304 -29.20 -10.01 -14.06
CA LYS A 304 -28.44 -11.15 -14.55
C LYS A 304 -27.62 -10.79 -15.79
N TYR A 305 -28.21 -10.11 -16.77
CA TYR A 305 -27.50 -9.63 -17.95
C TYR A 305 -26.32 -8.74 -17.57
N TYR A 306 -26.55 -7.78 -16.66
CA TYR A 306 -25.48 -6.90 -16.18
C TYR A 306 -24.38 -7.70 -15.48
N ALA A 307 -24.73 -8.61 -14.57
CA ALA A 307 -23.77 -9.44 -13.87
C ALA A 307 -22.93 -10.28 -14.84
N GLU A 308 -23.54 -10.90 -15.86
CA GLU A 308 -22.84 -11.66 -16.90
C GLU A 308 -21.86 -10.80 -17.74
N GLN A 309 -22.01 -9.46 -17.75
CA GLN A 309 -21.09 -8.54 -18.42
C GLN A 309 -19.98 -8.02 -17.50
N VAL A 310 -20.26 -7.82 -16.21
CA VAL A 310 -19.31 -7.22 -15.24
C VAL A 310 -18.44 -8.28 -14.58
N ILE A 311 -18.98 -9.44 -14.23
CA ILE A 311 -18.22 -10.52 -13.58
C ILE A 311 -16.95 -10.89 -14.35
N PRO A 312 -16.96 -11.05 -15.69
CA PRO A 312 -15.74 -11.36 -16.44
C PRO A 312 -14.63 -10.31 -16.29
N CYS A 313 -14.98 -9.04 -16.07
CA CYS A 313 -13.98 -7.98 -15.85
C CYS A 313 -13.21 -8.17 -14.54
N ILE A 314 -13.90 -8.62 -13.50
CA ILE A 314 -13.29 -8.96 -12.19
C ILE A 314 -12.52 -10.28 -12.31
N ARG A 315 -13.12 -11.29 -12.93
CA ARG A 315 -12.53 -12.63 -13.07
C ARG A 315 -11.28 -12.69 -13.93
N ALA A 316 -11.04 -11.66 -14.77
CA ALA A 316 -9.77 -11.51 -15.49
C ALA A 316 -8.58 -11.34 -14.54
N ASN A 317 -8.80 -10.87 -13.30
CA ASN A 317 -7.76 -10.49 -12.35
C ASN A 317 -7.77 -11.30 -11.05
N THR A 318 -8.96 -11.72 -10.58
CA THR A 318 -9.11 -12.39 -9.27
C THR A 318 -10.31 -13.34 -9.25
N ASP A 319 -10.25 -14.36 -8.40
CA ASP A 319 -11.35 -15.27 -8.07
C ASP A 319 -12.07 -14.89 -6.76
N ALA A 320 -11.87 -13.66 -6.26
CA ALA A 320 -12.52 -13.12 -5.07
C ALA A 320 -14.05 -13.27 -5.12
N ILE A 321 -14.70 -13.26 -3.96
CA ILE A 321 -16.15 -13.36 -3.87
C ILE A 321 -16.81 -12.15 -4.53
N ILE A 322 -17.83 -12.42 -5.35
CA ILE A 322 -18.67 -11.39 -5.95
C ILE A 322 -20.07 -11.49 -5.36
N LEU A 323 -20.55 -10.37 -4.85
CA LEU A 323 -21.89 -10.17 -4.31
C LEU A 323 -22.78 -9.60 -5.40
N VAL A 324 -23.92 -10.23 -5.63
CA VAL A 324 -24.84 -9.89 -6.73
C VAL A 324 -26.20 -9.52 -6.17
N GLY A 325 -26.59 -8.27 -6.35
CA GLY A 325 -27.91 -7.76 -6.01
C GLY A 325 -29.01 -8.33 -6.91
N ASN A 326 -30.25 -8.05 -6.55
CA ASN A 326 -31.41 -8.54 -7.25
C ASN A 326 -32.56 -7.50 -7.20
N PRO A 327 -33.68 -7.65 -7.95
CA PRO A 327 -34.76 -6.65 -7.99
C PRO A 327 -35.39 -6.37 -6.63
N LYS A 328 -36.21 -5.30 -6.60
CA LYS A 328 -37.00 -4.89 -5.44
C LYS A 328 -36.14 -4.49 -4.24
N TRP A 329 -35.16 -3.61 -4.50
CA TRP A 329 -34.18 -3.19 -3.48
C TRP A 329 -33.47 -4.39 -2.86
N THR A 330 -32.99 -5.26 -3.73
CA THR A 330 -32.22 -6.48 -3.34
C THR A 330 -33.00 -7.38 -2.37
N ALA A 331 -34.33 -7.54 -2.61
CA ALA A 331 -35.22 -8.37 -1.78
C ALA A 331 -36.00 -9.44 -2.59
N ASP A 332 -35.51 -9.86 -3.78
CA ASP A 332 -36.20 -10.85 -4.63
C ASP A 332 -35.35 -12.10 -4.93
N LEU A 333 -34.97 -12.85 -3.90
CA LEU A 333 -34.27 -14.12 -4.07
C LEU A 333 -35.07 -15.18 -4.81
N ASN A 334 -36.39 -15.04 -4.86
CA ASN A 334 -37.24 -15.99 -5.62
C ASN A 334 -36.95 -15.95 -7.12
N SER A 335 -36.78 -14.76 -7.69
CA SER A 335 -36.39 -14.61 -9.10
C SER A 335 -35.00 -15.20 -9.36
N VAL A 336 -34.05 -15.00 -8.44
CA VAL A 336 -32.72 -15.60 -8.49
C VAL A 336 -32.77 -17.12 -8.49
N MET A 337 -33.47 -17.72 -7.53
CA MET A 337 -33.59 -19.18 -7.41
C MET A 337 -34.21 -19.84 -8.64
N ASN A 338 -35.11 -19.14 -9.35
CA ASN A 338 -35.78 -19.64 -10.56
C ASN A 338 -34.84 -19.64 -11.80
N ASN A 339 -33.85 -18.73 -11.86
CA ASN A 339 -32.93 -18.62 -12.99
C ASN A 339 -31.57 -18.09 -12.57
N PRO A 340 -30.78 -18.84 -11.76
CA PRO A 340 -29.52 -18.35 -11.20
C PRO A 340 -28.47 -18.07 -12.29
N LEU A 341 -27.42 -17.34 -11.91
CA LEU A 341 -26.16 -17.24 -12.67
C LEU A 341 -25.54 -18.65 -12.85
N LYS A 342 -24.94 -18.89 -14.00
CA LYS A 342 -24.28 -20.17 -14.32
C LYS A 342 -22.89 -19.93 -14.88
N GLY A 343 -21.96 -20.84 -14.56
CA GLY A 343 -20.60 -20.80 -15.11
C GLY A 343 -19.67 -19.81 -14.39
N PHE A 344 -20.04 -19.37 -13.19
CA PHE A 344 -19.22 -18.52 -12.34
C PHE A 344 -19.11 -19.15 -10.95
N ASP A 345 -17.88 -19.17 -10.42
CA ASP A 345 -17.60 -19.61 -9.05
C ASP A 345 -17.52 -18.39 -8.11
N ASN A 346 -17.56 -18.64 -6.79
CA ASN A 346 -17.46 -17.61 -5.75
C ASN A 346 -18.46 -16.46 -5.93
N ILE A 347 -19.72 -16.80 -6.23
CA ILE A 347 -20.84 -15.85 -6.32
C ILE A 347 -21.72 -16.02 -5.11
N MET A 348 -22.10 -14.92 -4.44
CA MET A 348 -23.16 -14.89 -3.43
C MET A 348 -24.26 -13.91 -3.87
N TYR A 349 -25.49 -14.21 -3.52
CA TYR A 349 -26.63 -13.34 -3.78
C TYR A 349 -26.95 -12.52 -2.55
N THR A 350 -27.10 -11.21 -2.71
CA THR A 350 -27.38 -10.34 -1.58
C THR A 350 -28.87 -10.27 -1.26
N TYR A 351 -29.19 -9.94 -0.02
CA TYR A 351 -30.53 -9.65 0.44
C TYR A 351 -30.49 -8.49 1.45
N HIS A 352 -31.36 -7.49 1.27
CA HIS A 352 -31.47 -6.33 2.15
C HIS A 352 -32.77 -6.37 2.94
N PHE A 353 -32.73 -5.90 4.19
CA PHE A 353 -33.91 -5.71 4.99
C PHE A 353 -33.76 -4.57 6.01
N TYR A 354 -34.86 -3.96 6.36
CA TYR A 354 -34.98 -3.00 7.45
C TYR A 354 -36.06 -3.51 8.40
N ALA A 355 -35.68 -3.91 9.61
CA ALA A 355 -36.50 -4.75 10.47
C ALA A 355 -37.84 -4.11 10.88
N ALA A 356 -37.89 -2.76 11.00
CA ALA A 356 -39.13 -2.06 11.32
C ALA A 356 -40.18 -2.05 10.17
N ASP A 357 -39.76 -2.27 8.91
CA ASP A 357 -40.65 -2.33 7.75
C ASP A 357 -40.75 -3.74 7.16
N HIS A 358 -39.70 -4.56 7.36
CA HIS A 358 -39.61 -5.86 6.70
C HIS A 358 -39.61 -6.99 7.72
N PRO A 359 -40.79 -7.56 8.03
CA PRO A 359 -40.85 -8.73 8.91
C PRO A 359 -40.06 -9.89 8.29
N PHE A 360 -39.52 -10.74 9.14
CA PHE A 360 -38.79 -11.93 8.71
C PHE A 360 -39.66 -12.76 7.76
N ASN A 361 -39.09 -13.11 6.61
CA ASN A 361 -39.78 -13.91 5.60
C ASN A 361 -38.94 -15.16 5.25
N SER A 362 -39.58 -16.06 4.47
CA SER A 362 -38.98 -17.36 4.18
C SER A 362 -37.96 -17.35 3.02
N GLN A 363 -37.74 -16.22 2.33
CA GLN A 363 -36.85 -16.23 1.14
C GLN A 363 -35.42 -16.60 1.49
N VAL A 364 -34.81 -15.94 2.51
CA VAL A 364 -33.45 -16.22 2.94
C VAL A 364 -33.27 -17.67 3.36
N PRO A 365 -34.03 -18.22 4.33
CA PRO A 365 -33.87 -19.62 4.72
C PRO A 365 -34.22 -20.62 3.60
N THR A 366 -35.11 -20.26 2.69
CA THR A 366 -35.42 -21.11 1.54
C THR A 366 -34.27 -21.17 0.55
N ALA A 367 -33.67 -20.03 0.22
CA ALA A 367 -32.51 -19.96 -0.65
C ALA A 367 -31.33 -20.77 -0.05
N TYR A 368 -31.02 -20.54 1.22
CA TYR A 368 -29.95 -21.26 1.91
C TYR A 368 -30.17 -22.79 1.92
N LYS A 369 -31.39 -23.26 2.27
CA LYS A 369 -31.75 -24.69 2.24
C LYS A 369 -31.66 -25.31 0.84
N LYS A 370 -31.87 -24.53 -0.21
CA LYS A 370 -31.74 -24.99 -1.61
C LYS A 370 -30.29 -24.94 -2.11
N GLY A 371 -29.33 -24.57 -1.28
CA GLY A 371 -27.91 -24.50 -1.62
C GLY A 371 -27.48 -23.19 -2.28
N PHE A 372 -28.29 -22.13 -2.22
CA PHE A 372 -27.92 -20.81 -2.71
C PHE A 372 -27.16 -20.05 -1.63
N PRO A 373 -25.96 -19.54 -1.91
CA PRO A 373 -25.20 -18.71 -0.99
C PRO A 373 -25.80 -17.33 -0.90
N VAL A 374 -26.18 -16.91 0.31
CA VAL A 374 -26.80 -15.61 0.60
C VAL A 374 -25.89 -14.78 1.49
N PHE A 375 -25.82 -13.49 1.22
CA PHE A 375 -25.14 -12.48 2.02
C PHE A 375 -26.08 -11.32 2.32
N ILE A 376 -26.19 -10.88 3.55
CA ILE A 376 -26.94 -9.67 3.91
C ILE A 376 -25.97 -8.48 3.86
N SER A 377 -25.80 -7.90 2.68
CA SER A 377 -24.84 -6.81 2.51
C SER A 377 -25.30 -5.46 3.06
N GLU A 378 -26.60 -5.36 3.36
CA GLU A 378 -27.17 -4.19 4.02
C GLU A 378 -28.38 -4.57 4.87
N PHE A 379 -28.42 -4.09 6.11
CA PHE A 379 -29.64 -4.17 6.94
C PHE A 379 -29.67 -3.03 7.97
N GLY A 380 -30.90 -2.72 8.43
CA GLY A 380 -31.11 -1.80 9.55
C GLY A 380 -32.20 -2.29 10.49
N MET A 381 -32.15 -1.84 11.76
CA MET A 381 -33.21 -2.08 12.74
C MET A 381 -34.31 -1.01 12.70
N MET A 382 -34.06 0.10 11.99
CA MET A 382 -35.01 1.17 11.75
C MET A 382 -35.88 0.86 10.50
N LYS A 383 -36.62 1.88 10.05
CA LYS A 383 -37.35 1.85 8.76
C LYS A 383 -36.38 1.99 7.58
N SER A 384 -36.82 1.55 6.41
CA SER A 384 -36.07 1.65 5.15
C SER A 384 -35.74 3.09 4.71
N SER A 385 -36.42 4.10 5.29
CA SER A 385 -36.03 5.51 5.13
C SER A 385 -34.71 5.88 5.82
N GLY A 386 -34.15 4.98 6.64
CA GLY A 386 -32.97 5.27 7.48
C GLY A 386 -33.29 6.03 8.77
N ASP A 387 -34.56 6.37 9.01
CA ASP A 387 -35.02 7.18 10.14
C ASP A 387 -36.04 6.42 11.00
N GLY A 388 -36.32 7.00 12.17
CA GLY A 388 -37.40 6.55 13.05
C GLY A 388 -36.91 5.64 14.19
N ALA A 389 -37.88 5.08 14.92
CA ALA A 389 -37.55 4.20 16.04
C ALA A 389 -36.98 2.86 15.57
N LEU A 390 -36.06 2.33 16.34
CA LEU A 390 -35.53 0.99 16.13
C LEU A 390 -36.56 -0.06 16.57
N ASP A 391 -36.79 -1.07 15.74
CA ASP A 391 -37.45 -2.31 16.15
C ASP A 391 -36.36 -3.35 16.52
N THR A 392 -35.87 -3.25 17.75
CA THR A 392 -34.81 -4.13 18.25
C THR A 392 -35.28 -5.58 18.33
N ASN A 393 -36.55 -5.84 18.65
CA ASN A 393 -37.10 -7.20 18.73
C ASN A 393 -37.10 -7.89 17.36
N ALA A 394 -37.58 -7.19 16.33
CA ALA A 394 -37.55 -7.70 14.95
C ALA A 394 -36.10 -7.83 14.45
N GLY A 395 -35.24 -6.87 14.75
CA GLY A 395 -33.82 -6.91 14.40
C GLY A 395 -33.09 -8.10 15.05
N GLU A 396 -33.22 -8.30 16.34
CA GLU A 396 -32.67 -9.47 17.06
C GLU A 396 -33.19 -10.79 16.50
N PHE A 397 -34.46 -10.85 16.15
CA PHE A 397 -35.03 -12.05 15.53
C PHE A 397 -34.36 -12.36 14.19
N TRP A 398 -34.17 -11.34 13.34
CA TRP A 398 -33.45 -11.49 12.08
C TRP A 398 -32.02 -12.01 12.31
N ILE A 399 -31.24 -11.34 13.16
CA ILE A 399 -29.85 -11.68 13.44
C ILE A 399 -29.72 -13.11 13.99
N ASN A 400 -30.55 -13.49 14.97
CA ASN A 400 -30.55 -14.86 15.51
C ASN A 400 -30.82 -15.92 14.43
N LYS A 401 -31.66 -15.61 13.43
CA LYS A 401 -31.89 -16.51 12.30
C LYS A 401 -30.72 -16.60 11.35
N LEU A 402 -30.05 -15.48 11.07
CA LEU A 402 -28.87 -15.43 10.23
C LEU A 402 -27.70 -16.19 10.89
N ASP A 403 -27.48 -15.96 12.18
CA ASP A 403 -26.44 -16.67 12.97
C ASP A 403 -26.66 -18.18 12.97
N SER A 404 -27.93 -18.63 13.14
CA SER A 404 -28.27 -20.07 13.10
C SER A 404 -27.96 -20.75 11.76
N MET A 405 -27.81 -19.98 10.69
CA MET A 405 -27.46 -20.42 9.33
C MET A 405 -26.05 -20.04 8.92
N ASN A 406 -25.30 -19.39 9.80
CA ASN A 406 -23.97 -18.83 9.50
C ASN A 406 -23.98 -17.88 8.29
N ILE A 407 -25.06 -17.10 8.09
CA ILE A 407 -25.18 -16.12 7.01
C ILE A 407 -24.56 -14.80 7.45
N SER A 408 -23.65 -14.30 6.66
CA SER A 408 -22.93 -13.02 6.88
C SER A 408 -23.85 -11.81 6.72
N TYR A 409 -23.59 -10.74 7.48
CA TYR A 409 -24.38 -9.52 7.44
C TYR A 409 -23.57 -8.24 7.72
N VAL A 410 -24.02 -7.14 7.14
CA VAL A 410 -23.45 -5.80 7.30
C VAL A 410 -24.55 -4.80 7.61
N ALA A 411 -24.43 -4.09 8.72
CA ALA A 411 -25.42 -3.09 9.10
C ALA A 411 -25.18 -1.76 8.40
N TRP A 412 -26.26 -1.09 8.02
CA TRP A 412 -26.28 0.29 7.52
C TRP A 412 -26.50 1.22 8.70
N ASN A 413 -25.72 2.21 9.03
CA ASN A 413 -24.42 2.62 8.57
C ASN A 413 -23.63 3.34 9.70
N ILE A 414 -22.39 3.76 9.42
CA ILE A 414 -21.54 4.58 10.28
C ILE A 414 -21.46 6.02 9.81
#